data_c0d17c4863418a54eeac80393800c5b0
#
_entry.id   c0d17c4863418a54eeac80393800c5b0
#
_cell.length_a   1.000
_cell.length_b   1.000
_cell.length_c   1.000
_cell.angle_alpha   90.00
_cell.angle_beta   90.00
_cell.angle_gamma   90.00
#
_symmetry.space_group_name_H-M   'P 1'
#
loop_
_entity.id
_entity.type
_entity.pdbx_description
1 polymer ?
#
loop_
_entity_poly.entity_id
_entity_poly.type
_entity_poly.pdbx_seq_one_letter_code
_entity_poly.pdbx_strand_id
1 'polypeptide(L)'
;MHLKKIKFLSILCIAVFFQSCVTKPPESPDNICLIFKEKRSWYKAVMRAEKRWKIPPYVLMSFVYQESSFKSDARPERDKLLGFIPWFRPSTAVGYSQALTMTWDDYKDETGNSRANRKDFKDSADFIGWYASKGYYQGFERTDARSLYLAYHEGYGGFKKKTYRTKQWLVKVSDRVQARSTKYQQQYWGCAQDLKKKKFLFFG
;
A
#
# COMPACT_ATOMS: atom_id res chain seq x y z
N MET A 1 -63.27 11.63 -2.62
CA MET A 1 -62.14 12.56 -2.41
C MET A 1 -61.09 11.91 -1.49
N HIS A 2 -60.54 10.72 -1.87
CA HIS A 2 -59.63 9.94 -1.01
C HIS A 2 -58.53 9.16 -1.78
N LEU A 3 -57.99 9.69 -2.87
CA LEU A 3 -56.98 8.94 -3.65
C LEU A 3 -55.66 9.68 -3.93
N LYS A 4 -55.29 10.73 -3.16
CA LYS A 4 -54.04 11.49 -3.40
C LYS A 4 -53.03 11.43 -2.28
N LYS A 5 -53.20 10.64 -1.21
CA LYS A 5 -52.27 10.59 -0.06
C LYS A 5 -51.32 9.38 -0.01
N ILE A 6 -51.38 8.43 -0.94
CA ILE A 6 -50.62 7.18 -0.88
C ILE A 6 -49.31 7.23 -1.72
N LYS A 7 -49.11 8.22 -2.59
CA LYS A 7 -47.90 8.28 -3.46
C LYS A 7 -46.73 9.03 -2.87
N PHE A 8 -46.81 9.61 -1.69
CA PHE A 8 -45.70 10.36 -1.08
C PHE A 8 -44.85 9.57 -0.07
N LEU A 9 -45.28 8.34 0.29
CA LEU A 9 -44.59 7.53 1.30
C LEU A 9 -43.56 6.54 0.73
N SER A 10 -43.54 6.36 -0.59
CA SER A 10 -42.64 5.37 -1.22
C SER A 10 -41.28 5.91 -1.71
N ILE A 11 -40.99 7.20 -1.59
CA ILE A 11 -39.74 7.81 -2.07
C ILE A 11 -38.70 7.98 -0.94
N LEU A 12 -39.11 7.73 0.32
CA LEU A 12 -38.22 7.97 1.47
C LEU A 12 -37.36 6.78 1.89
N CYS A 13 -37.40 5.66 1.19
CA CYS A 13 -36.66 4.44 1.61
C CYS A 13 -35.49 4.02 0.73
N ILE A 14 -34.99 4.85 -0.19
CA ILE A 14 -33.80 4.51 -1.01
C ILE A 14 -32.64 5.49 -0.75
N ALA A 15 -32.46 5.93 0.49
CA ALA A 15 -31.20 6.43 0.97
C ALA A 15 -30.39 5.26 1.54
N VAL A 16 -30.21 4.19 0.75
CA VAL A 16 -29.40 3.04 1.14
C VAL A 16 -27.93 3.39 0.96
N PHE A 17 -27.29 3.79 2.04
CA PHE A 17 -25.96 3.40 2.51
C PHE A 17 -24.99 2.92 1.42
N PHE A 18 -24.46 3.81 0.62
CA PHE A 18 -23.12 3.64 0.09
C PHE A 18 -22.13 3.95 1.21
N GLN A 19 -22.08 3.10 2.23
CA GLN A 19 -20.92 3.03 3.10
C GLN A 19 -19.78 2.53 2.23
N SER A 20 -19.01 3.45 1.71
CA SER A 20 -17.68 3.16 1.17
C SER A 20 -16.93 2.39 2.27
N CYS A 21 -16.73 1.09 2.10
CA CYS A 21 -15.96 0.26 3.02
C CYS A 21 -14.49 0.67 2.92
N VAL A 22 -14.16 1.83 3.48
CA VAL A 22 -12.76 2.23 3.68
C VAL A 22 -12.18 1.30 4.74
N THR A 23 -11.24 0.46 4.35
CA THR A 23 -10.57 -0.44 5.27
C THR A 23 -9.79 0.37 6.29
N LYS A 24 -10.14 0.26 7.58
CA LYS A 24 -9.42 0.94 8.66
C LYS A 24 -7.96 0.45 8.70
N PRO A 25 -7.00 1.36 8.96
CA PRO A 25 -5.63 0.97 9.28
C PRO A 25 -5.58 -0.02 10.45
N PRO A 26 -4.51 -0.85 10.58
CA PRO A 26 -4.37 -1.76 11.72
C PRO A 26 -4.22 -0.97 13.03
N GLU A 27 -4.73 -1.54 14.12
CA GLU A 27 -4.67 -0.93 15.46
C GLU A 27 -3.23 -0.79 15.97
N SER A 28 -2.38 -1.75 15.64
CA SER A 28 -0.96 -1.77 16.04
C SER A 28 -0.03 -1.72 14.83
N PRO A 29 0.10 -0.57 14.15
CA PRO A 29 0.85 -0.46 12.88
C PRO A 29 2.36 -0.67 13.04
N ASP A 30 2.87 -0.62 14.27
CA ASP A 30 4.28 -0.84 14.59
C ASP A 30 4.65 -2.30 14.84
N ASN A 31 3.68 -3.23 14.77
CA ASN A 31 3.90 -4.66 15.00
C ASN A 31 3.33 -5.50 13.85
N ILE A 32 4.21 -6.00 12.97
CA ILE A 32 3.81 -6.80 11.80
C ILE A 32 3.05 -8.07 12.17
N CYS A 33 3.35 -8.69 13.31
CA CYS A 33 2.63 -9.89 13.77
C CYS A 33 1.18 -9.58 14.12
N LEU A 34 0.94 -8.46 14.83
CA LEU A 34 -0.41 -8.01 15.18
C LEU A 34 -1.17 -7.57 13.94
N ILE A 35 -0.53 -6.84 13.01
CA ILE A 35 -1.12 -6.51 11.71
C ILE A 35 -1.60 -7.78 11.00
N PHE A 36 -0.76 -8.80 10.89
CA PHE A 36 -1.10 -10.03 10.18
C PHE A 36 -2.11 -10.91 10.93
N LYS A 37 -2.20 -10.81 12.26
CA LYS A 37 -3.26 -11.44 13.03
C LYS A 37 -4.61 -10.75 12.81
N GLU A 38 -4.65 -9.43 12.82
CA GLU A 38 -5.84 -8.62 12.61
C GLU A 38 -6.31 -8.68 11.14
N LYS A 39 -5.40 -8.46 10.20
CA LYS A 39 -5.68 -8.40 8.76
C LYS A 39 -5.18 -9.66 8.05
N ARG A 40 -5.83 -10.79 8.27
CA ARG A 40 -5.43 -12.09 7.67
C ARG A 40 -5.40 -12.09 6.12
N SER A 41 -6.28 -11.30 5.50
CA SER A 41 -6.26 -11.10 4.05
C SER A 41 -4.97 -10.42 3.58
N TRP A 42 -4.44 -9.48 4.35
CA TRP A 42 -3.18 -8.79 4.06
C TRP A 42 -1.99 -9.74 4.19
N TYR A 43 -1.95 -10.57 5.25
CA TYR A 43 -0.95 -11.62 5.34
C TYR A 43 -0.91 -12.50 4.09
N LYS A 44 -2.09 -13.01 3.67
CA LYS A 44 -2.20 -13.82 2.45
C LYS A 44 -1.77 -13.07 1.19
N ALA A 45 -2.07 -11.79 1.09
CA ALA A 45 -1.68 -10.93 -0.03
C ALA A 45 -0.16 -10.74 -0.09
N VAL A 46 0.45 -10.39 1.03
CA VAL A 46 1.90 -10.18 1.14
C VAL A 46 2.66 -11.47 0.86
N MET A 47 2.20 -12.63 1.37
CA MET A 47 2.83 -13.92 1.09
C MET A 47 2.73 -14.32 -0.40
N ARG A 48 1.67 -13.92 -1.10
CA ARG A 48 1.57 -14.10 -2.55
C ARG A 48 2.55 -13.20 -3.29
N ALA A 49 2.66 -11.93 -2.90
CA ALA A 49 3.61 -10.99 -3.48
C ALA A 49 5.07 -11.44 -3.24
N GLU A 50 5.40 -11.91 -2.02
CA GLU A 50 6.71 -12.51 -1.72
C GLU A 50 7.00 -13.71 -2.61
N LYS A 51 6.04 -14.64 -2.73
CA LYS A 51 6.22 -15.83 -3.58
C LYS A 51 6.51 -15.44 -5.03
N ARG A 52 5.82 -14.43 -5.56
CA ARG A 52 5.92 -13.98 -6.96
C ARG A 52 7.19 -13.16 -7.21
N TRP A 53 7.45 -12.18 -6.37
CA TRP A 53 8.46 -11.16 -6.59
C TRP A 53 9.73 -11.33 -5.77
N LYS A 54 9.73 -12.26 -4.80
CA LYS A 54 10.86 -12.56 -3.91
C LYS A 54 11.29 -11.39 -3.02
N ILE A 55 10.42 -10.41 -2.81
CA ILE A 55 10.63 -9.31 -1.87
C ILE A 55 10.03 -9.69 -0.51
N PRO A 56 10.82 -9.64 0.59
CA PRO A 56 10.37 -10.10 1.90
C PRO A 56 9.15 -9.36 2.45
N PRO A 57 8.28 -10.01 3.25
CA PRO A 57 7.08 -9.41 3.84
C PRO A 57 7.33 -8.12 4.60
N TYR A 58 8.42 -8.06 5.36
CA TYR A 58 8.80 -6.91 6.17
C TYR A 58 9.22 -5.69 5.34
N VAL A 59 9.81 -5.91 4.16
CA VAL A 59 10.12 -4.85 3.19
C VAL A 59 8.82 -4.31 2.58
N LEU A 60 7.94 -5.17 2.08
CA LEU A 60 6.65 -4.77 1.50
C LEU A 60 5.83 -3.94 2.49
N MET A 61 5.73 -4.41 3.74
CA MET A 61 4.95 -3.75 4.78
C MET A 61 5.56 -2.41 5.22
N SER A 62 6.90 -2.29 5.21
CA SER A 62 7.57 -1.03 5.53
C SER A 62 7.28 0.06 4.48
N PHE A 63 7.17 -0.33 3.20
CA PHE A 63 6.77 0.57 2.12
C PHE A 63 5.32 1.03 2.28
N VAL A 64 4.38 0.08 2.44
CA VAL A 64 2.96 0.44 2.65
C VAL A 64 2.79 1.40 3.83
N TYR A 65 3.51 1.15 4.93
CA TYR A 65 3.46 2.07 6.07
C TYR A 65 3.97 3.46 5.71
N GLN A 66 5.12 3.55 5.05
CA GLN A 66 5.72 4.84 4.70
C GLN A 66 4.86 5.62 3.72
N GLU A 67 4.27 4.95 2.73
CA GLU A 67 3.49 5.59 1.67
C GLU A 67 2.11 6.09 2.13
N SER A 68 1.44 5.32 2.99
CA SER A 68 0.03 5.59 3.30
C SER A 68 -0.33 5.48 4.77
N SER A 69 0.58 5.03 5.65
CA SER A 69 0.24 4.61 7.00
C SER A 69 -0.93 3.60 7.01
N PHE A 70 -0.95 2.70 6.03
CA PHE A 70 -2.00 1.71 5.81
C PHE A 70 -3.40 2.27 5.48
N LYS A 71 -3.49 3.49 4.98
CA LYS A 71 -4.76 4.09 4.52
C LYS A 71 -5.01 3.75 3.05
N SER A 72 -6.17 3.13 2.76
CA SER A 72 -6.55 2.73 1.40
C SER A 72 -6.84 3.91 0.47
N ASP A 73 -7.21 5.03 1.01
CA ASP A 73 -7.60 6.25 0.29
C ASP A 73 -6.58 7.38 0.42
N ALA A 74 -5.38 7.09 0.92
CA ALA A 74 -4.31 8.06 1.05
C ALA A 74 -4.06 8.79 -0.28
N ARG A 75 -3.91 10.09 -0.21
CA ARG A 75 -3.61 10.98 -1.35
C ARG A 75 -2.72 12.12 -0.89
N PRO A 76 -1.85 12.66 -1.75
CA PRO A 76 -1.15 13.91 -1.48
C PRO A 76 -2.14 15.03 -1.09
N GLU A 77 -1.73 15.91 -0.23
CA GLU A 77 -2.51 17.11 0.09
C GLU A 77 -2.72 17.95 -1.17
N ARG A 78 -3.80 18.69 -1.20
CA ARG A 78 -4.05 19.65 -2.28
C ARG A 78 -3.27 20.93 -2.00
N ASP A 79 -2.69 21.48 -3.05
CA ASP A 79 -2.20 22.86 -2.98
C ASP A 79 -3.36 23.79 -2.65
N LYS A 80 -3.07 24.87 -1.95
CA LYS A 80 -4.08 25.84 -1.56
C LYS A 80 -3.88 27.13 -2.33
N LEU A 81 -4.89 27.50 -3.14
CA LEU A 81 -4.97 28.82 -3.73
C LEU A 81 -5.31 29.84 -2.62
N LEU A 82 -4.58 30.94 -2.56
CA LEU A 82 -4.73 31.99 -1.52
C LEU A 82 -4.58 31.45 -0.08
N GLY A 83 -3.90 30.28 0.10
CA GLY A 83 -3.64 29.69 1.41
C GLY A 83 -4.80 28.91 2.03
N PHE A 84 -6.04 28.99 1.50
CA PHE A 84 -7.21 28.31 2.08
C PHE A 84 -8.12 27.58 1.09
N ILE A 85 -8.14 27.93 -0.21
CA ILE A 85 -8.99 27.27 -1.22
C ILE A 85 -8.27 26.03 -1.74
N PRO A 86 -8.81 24.79 -1.56
CA PRO A 86 -8.21 23.59 -2.12
C PRO A 86 -8.16 23.68 -3.65
N TRP A 87 -6.96 23.64 -4.23
CA TRP A 87 -6.75 23.76 -5.66
C TRP A 87 -6.50 22.40 -6.32
N PHE A 88 -5.34 22.19 -6.89
CA PHE A 88 -5.01 20.92 -7.52
C PHE A 88 -4.14 20.02 -6.62
N ARG A 89 -3.94 18.77 -7.01
CA ARG A 89 -3.00 17.87 -6.34
C ARG A 89 -1.69 17.84 -7.11
N PRO A 90 -0.55 17.98 -6.42
CA PRO A 90 0.77 17.99 -7.07
C PRO A 90 1.16 16.65 -7.68
N SER A 91 0.41 15.57 -7.39
CA SER A 91 0.72 14.23 -7.81
C SER A 91 -0.54 13.39 -8.04
N THR A 92 -0.44 12.39 -8.93
CA THR A 92 -1.49 11.39 -9.19
C THR A 92 -1.43 10.19 -8.23
N ALA A 93 -0.54 10.24 -7.22
CA ALA A 93 -0.37 9.19 -6.21
C ALA A 93 -1.68 8.93 -5.46
N VAL A 94 -1.99 7.65 -5.22
CA VAL A 94 -3.18 7.25 -4.47
C VAL A 94 -3.04 5.87 -3.84
N GLY A 95 -3.72 5.67 -2.71
CA GLY A 95 -3.90 4.37 -2.08
C GLY A 95 -2.70 3.90 -1.27
N TYR A 96 -2.65 2.61 -1.01
CA TYR A 96 -1.66 2.01 -0.13
C TYR A 96 -0.21 2.19 -0.59
N SER A 97 0.03 2.14 -1.89
CA SER A 97 1.39 2.19 -2.49
C SER A 97 1.78 3.58 -2.97
N GLN A 98 0.87 4.57 -2.96
CA GLN A 98 1.08 5.90 -3.53
C GLN A 98 1.65 5.87 -4.97
N ALA A 99 1.31 4.81 -5.71
CA ALA A 99 1.74 4.66 -7.10
C ALA A 99 1.21 5.79 -7.98
N LEU A 100 2.06 6.36 -8.83
CA LEU A 100 1.67 7.30 -9.87
C LEU A 100 0.86 6.57 -10.96
N THR A 101 -0.02 7.29 -11.65
CA THR A 101 -0.87 6.70 -12.69
C THR A 101 -0.05 5.98 -13.76
N MET A 102 0.97 6.62 -14.33
CA MET A 102 1.81 6.01 -15.37
C MET A 102 2.47 4.71 -14.89
N THR A 103 3.12 4.73 -13.72
CA THR A 103 3.80 3.54 -13.19
C THR A 103 2.81 2.42 -12.84
N TRP A 104 1.57 2.79 -12.45
CA TRP A 104 0.51 1.81 -12.21
C TRP A 104 0.00 1.19 -13.50
N ASP A 105 -0.07 1.95 -14.60
CA ASP A 105 -0.46 1.45 -15.90
C ASP A 105 0.63 0.51 -16.44
N ASP A 106 1.92 0.88 -16.36
CA ASP A 106 3.05 -0.01 -16.67
C ASP A 106 2.96 -1.36 -15.91
N TYR A 107 2.62 -1.30 -14.61
CA TYR A 107 2.43 -2.52 -13.81
C TYR A 107 1.28 -3.39 -14.34
N LYS A 108 0.14 -2.79 -14.68
CA LYS A 108 -1.00 -3.54 -15.22
C LYS A 108 -0.64 -4.22 -16.54
N ASP A 109 0.05 -3.50 -17.41
CA ASP A 109 0.43 -4.00 -18.73
C ASP A 109 1.46 -5.12 -18.63
N GLU A 110 2.53 -4.94 -17.83
CA GLU A 110 3.58 -5.96 -17.66
C GLU A 110 3.09 -7.21 -16.92
N THR A 111 2.10 -7.08 -16.04
CA THR A 111 1.63 -8.21 -15.23
C THR A 111 0.35 -8.87 -15.74
N GLY A 112 -0.33 -8.24 -16.71
CA GLY A 112 -1.66 -8.66 -17.19
C GLY A 112 -2.78 -8.39 -16.17
N ASN A 113 -2.53 -7.65 -15.08
CA ASN A 113 -3.51 -7.37 -14.03
C ASN A 113 -4.34 -6.11 -14.35
N SER A 114 -5.07 -6.12 -15.45
CA SER A 114 -5.83 -4.96 -15.96
C SER A 114 -6.86 -4.40 -14.96
N ARG A 115 -7.37 -5.24 -14.03
CA ARG A 115 -8.37 -4.84 -13.00
C ARG A 115 -7.74 -4.40 -11.68
N ALA A 116 -6.42 -4.29 -11.59
CA ALA A 116 -5.76 -3.87 -10.36
C ALA A 116 -6.26 -2.50 -9.88
N ASN A 117 -6.44 -2.36 -8.56
CA ASN A 117 -6.93 -1.16 -7.92
C ASN A 117 -5.93 -0.67 -6.86
N ARG A 118 -5.45 0.58 -6.98
CA ARG A 118 -4.49 1.20 -6.05
C ARG A 118 -5.00 1.31 -4.60
N LYS A 119 -6.32 1.24 -4.40
CA LYS A 119 -6.95 1.24 -3.07
C LYS A 119 -7.14 -0.18 -2.50
N ASP A 120 -6.89 -1.22 -3.28
CA ASP A 120 -6.88 -2.59 -2.79
C ASP A 120 -5.50 -2.95 -2.27
N PHE A 121 -5.45 -3.51 -1.05
CA PHE A 121 -4.19 -3.85 -0.40
C PHE A 121 -3.43 -4.96 -1.14
N LYS A 122 -4.13 -5.96 -1.66
CA LYS A 122 -3.52 -7.08 -2.37
C LYS A 122 -2.81 -6.59 -3.63
N ASP A 123 -3.49 -5.74 -4.39
CA ASP A 123 -2.95 -5.21 -5.64
C ASP A 123 -1.78 -4.24 -5.38
N SER A 124 -1.89 -3.43 -4.31
CA SER A 124 -0.81 -2.52 -3.90
C SER A 124 0.42 -3.27 -3.38
N ALA A 125 0.24 -4.36 -2.62
CA ALA A 125 1.36 -5.19 -2.16
C ALA A 125 2.06 -5.91 -3.33
N ASP A 126 1.28 -6.39 -4.32
CA ASP A 126 1.83 -7.00 -5.55
C ASP A 126 2.58 -5.97 -6.39
N PHE A 127 2.03 -4.75 -6.53
CA PHE A 127 2.69 -3.63 -7.22
C PHE A 127 4.03 -3.26 -6.58
N ILE A 128 4.07 -3.09 -5.24
CA ILE A 128 5.34 -2.79 -4.54
C ILE A 128 6.35 -3.91 -4.78
N GLY A 129 5.91 -5.17 -4.70
CA GLY A 129 6.74 -6.33 -4.99
C GLY A 129 7.29 -6.32 -6.42
N TRP A 130 6.42 -6.06 -7.41
CA TRP A 130 6.81 -5.93 -8.82
C TRP A 130 7.85 -4.83 -9.02
N TYR A 131 7.59 -3.63 -8.49
CA TYR A 131 8.51 -2.52 -8.65
C TYR A 131 9.86 -2.80 -7.98
N ALA A 132 9.84 -3.22 -6.72
CA ALA A 132 11.07 -3.53 -5.95
C ALA A 132 11.86 -4.69 -6.56
N SER A 133 11.21 -5.68 -7.20
CA SER A 133 11.89 -6.80 -7.84
C SER A 133 12.80 -6.38 -9.00
N LYS A 134 12.47 -5.27 -9.67
CA LYS A 134 13.33 -4.70 -10.73
C LYS A 134 14.70 -4.28 -10.19
N GLY A 135 14.78 -3.94 -8.89
CA GLY A 135 16.05 -3.61 -8.22
C GLY A 135 17.03 -4.78 -8.16
N TYR A 136 16.54 -6.01 -8.10
CA TYR A 136 17.42 -7.19 -8.13
C TYR A 136 18.28 -7.22 -9.38
N TYR A 137 17.72 -6.92 -10.54
CA TYR A 137 18.46 -6.83 -11.80
C TYR A 137 19.39 -5.62 -11.89
N GLN A 138 19.31 -4.71 -10.92
CA GLN A 138 20.21 -3.57 -10.73
C GLN A 138 21.26 -3.83 -9.64
N GLY A 139 21.34 -5.04 -9.10
CA GLY A 139 22.28 -5.43 -8.07
C GLY A 139 21.86 -5.09 -6.63
N PHE A 140 20.59 -4.79 -6.37
CA PHE A 140 20.12 -4.51 -5.02
C PHE A 140 19.84 -5.81 -4.24
N GLU A 141 20.25 -5.82 -2.97
CA GLU A 141 19.79 -6.82 -2.04
C GLU A 141 18.27 -6.69 -1.81
N ARG A 142 17.55 -7.83 -1.80
CA ARG A 142 16.10 -7.84 -1.57
C ARG A 142 15.67 -7.33 -0.20
N THR A 143 16.61 -7.30 0.74
CA THR A 143 16.47 -6.83 2.13
C THR A 143 16.92 -5.39 2.33
N ASP A 144 17.58 -4.80 1.33
CA ASP A 144 17.99 -3.38 1.36
C ASP A 144 16.79 -2.47 1.07
N ALA A 145 15.92 -2.36 2.07
CA ALA A 145 14.71 -1.53 1.96
C ALA A 145 15.05 -0.05 1.71
N ARG A 146 16.23 0.42 2.15
CA ARG A 146 16.71 1.79 1.94
C ARG A 146 16.94 2.08 0.45
N SER A 147 17.79 1.29 -0.21
CA SER A 147 18.10 1.50 -1.62
C SER A 147 16.88 1.24 -2.52
N LEU A 148 16.12 0.20 -2.20
CA LEU A 148 14.85 -0.08 -2.90
C LEU A 148 13.85 1.08 -2.78
N TYR A 149 13.76 1.73 -1.61
CA TYR A 149 12.87 2.88 -1.41
C TYR A 149 13.38 4.15 -2.12
N LEU A 150 14.68 4.40 -2.12
CA LEU A 150 15.28 5.49 -2.91
C LEU A 150 14.97 5.32 -4.40
N ALA A 151 15.09 4.11 -4.93
CA ALA A 151 14.74 3.80 -6.31
C ALA A 151 13.22 3.87 -6.57
N TYR A 152 12.40 3.51 -5.57
CA TYR A 152 10.95 3.64 -5.65
C TYR A 152 10.51 5.10 -5.85
N HIS A 153 11.15 6.02 -5.16
CA HIS A 153 10.85 7.44 -5.22
C HIS A 153 11.46 8.15 -6.46
N GLU A 154 12.73 7.87 -6.77
CA GLU A 154 13.48 8.56 -7.84
C GLU A 154 13.36 7.89 -9.22
N GLY A 155 12.78 6.68 -9.27
CA GLY A 155 12.96 5.77 -10.36
C GLY A 155 14.39 5.17 -10.40
N TYR A 156 14.56 4.03 -11.04
CA TYR A 156 15.88 3.38 -11.13
C TYR A 156 16.91 4.24 -11.88
N GLY A 157 16.47 5.02 -12.88
CA GLY A 157 17.33 5.96 -13.60
C GLY A 157 17.84 7.08 -12.70
N GLY A 158 16.96 7.66 -11.87
CA GLY A 158 17.32 8.69 -10.89
C GLY A 158 18.24 8.13 -9.80
N PHE A 159 17.95 6.92 -9.30
CA PHE A 159 18.80 6.25 -8.34
C PHE A 159 20.23 6.05 -8.88
N LYS A 160 20.38 5.54 -10.11
CA LYS A 160 21.68 5.35 -10.78
C LYS A 160 22.44 6.67 -10.93
N LYS A 161 21.74 7.76 -11.25
CA LYS A 161 22.30 9.12 -11.32
C LYS A 161 22.51 9.75 -9.95
N LYS A 162 22.10 9.08 -8.86
CA LYS A 162 22.22 9.53 -7.47
C LYS A 162 21.50 10.88 -7.19
N THR A 163 20.38 11.15 -7.87
CA THR A 163 19.62 12.40 -7.73
C THR A 163 19.08 12.61 -6.31
N TYR A 164 18.88 11.51 -5.56
CA TYR A 164 18.48 11.55 -4.15
C TYR A 164 19.51 12.25 -3.23
N ARG A 165 20.79 12.37 -3.64
CA ARG A 165 21.84 12.97 -2.80
C ARG A 165 21.56 14.44 -2.47
N THR A 166 20.89 15.16 -3.35
CA THR A 166 20.46 16.55 -3.12
C THR A 166 19.19 16.66 -2.28
N LYS A 167 18.50 15.53 -2.02
CA LYS A 167 17.23 15.44 -1.29
C LYS A 167 17.45 14.80 0.10
N GLN A 168 18.08 15.53 1.03
CA GLN A 168 18.40 15.01 2.36
C GLN A 168 17.17 14.50 3.11
N TRP A 169 16.00 15.09 2.87
CA TRP A 169 14.74 14.62 3.41
C TRP A 169 14.42 13.20 2.93
N LEU A 170 14.64 12.88 1.64
CA LEU A 170 14.38 11.55 1.07
C LEU A 170 15.34 10.50 1.63
N VAL A 171 16.64 10.87 1.80
CA VAL A 171 17.62 10.02 2.45
C VAL A 171 17.15 9.66 3.86
N LYS A 172 16.75 10.66 4.68
CA LYS A 172 16.20 10.41 6.02
C LYS A 172 14.93 9.55 6.00
N VAL A 173 14.08 9.71 5.01
CA VAL A 173 12.88 8.83 4.84
C VAL A 173 13.33 7.40 4.55
N SER A 174 14.24 7.19 3.62
CA SER A 174 14.74 5.85 3.28
C SER A 174 15.41 5.14 4.46
N ASP A 175 16.13 5.88 5.32
CA ASP A 175 16.70 5.36 6.56
C ASP A 175 15.60 4.89 7.54
N ARG A 176 14.49 5.64 7.66
CA ARG A 176 13.33 5.22 8.46
C ARG A 176 12.63 3.98 7.89
N VAL A 177 12.55 3.87 6.56
CA VAL A 177 11.99 2.67 5.90
C VAL A 177 12.85 1.45 6.22
N GLN A 178 14.18 1.58 6.15
CA GLN A 178 15.10 0.50 6.51
C GLN A 178 14.95 0.12 7.99
N ALA A 179 14.93 1.07 8.89
CA ALA A 179 14.77 0.82 10.32
C ALA A 179 13.45 0.09 10.62
N ARG A 180 12.35 0.49 9.97
CA ARG A 180 11.05 -0.18 10.08
C ARG A 180 11.09 -1.59 9.50
N SER A 181 11.70 -1.77 8.35
CA SER A 181 11.89 -3.08 7.73
C SER A 181 12.64 -4.04 8.66
N THR A 182 13.73 -3.58 9.27
CA THR A 182 14.52 -4.36 10.24
C THR A 182 13.68 -4.72 11.49
N LYS A 183 12.93 -3.75 12.06
CA LYS A 183 12.01 -4.01 13.18
C LYS A 183 10.95 -5.06 12.82
N TYR A 184 10.31 -4.91 11.66
CA TYR A 184 9.32 -5.87 11.20
C TYR A 184 9.93 -7.25 10.92
N GLN A 185 11.16 -7.33 10.42
CA GLN A 185 11.88 -8.58 10.22
C GLN A 185 12.06 -9.35 11.52
N GLN A 186 12.58 -8.69 12.56
CA GLN A 186 12.78 -9.29 13.88
C GLN A 186 11.46 -9.82 14.47
N GLN A 187 10.39 -9.03 14.39
CA GLN A 187 9.06 -9.43 14.85
C GLN A 187 8.51 -10.62 14.03
N TYR A 188 8.64 -10.57 12.69
CA TYR A 188 8.12 -11.59 11.80
C TYR A 188 8.75 -12.96 12.05
N TRP A 189 10.05 -13.01 12.31
CA TRP A 189 10.72 -14.27 12.68
C TRP A 189 10.12 -14.93 13.90
N GLY A 190 9.70 -14.15 14.89
CA GLY A 190 9.07 -14.65 16.10
C GLY A 190 7.65 -15.17 15.91
N CYS A 191 6.92 -14.77 14.86
CA CYS A 191 5.51 -15.16 14.68
C CYS A 191 5.20 -15.91 13.38
N ALA A 192 6.17 -16.03 12.45
CA ALA A 192 5.94 -16.61 11.13
C ALA A 192 5.37 -18.03 11.16
N GLN A 193 5.83 -18.86 12.10
CA GLN A 193 5.35 -20.23 12.28
C GLN A 193 3.87 -20.27 12.68
N ASP A 194 3.47 -19.43 13.64
CA ASP A 194 2.08 -19.37 14.12
C ASP A 194 1.13 -18.79 13.08
N LEU A 195 1.61 -17.82 12.29
CA LEU A 195 0.85 -17.29 11.17
C LEU A 195 0.58 -18.34 10.09
N LYS A 196 1.48 -19.29 9.87
CA LYS A 196 1.31 -20.42 8.94
C LYS A 196 0.33 -21.46 9.50
N LYS A 197 0.44 -21.84 10.80
CA LYS A 197 -0.36 -22.91 11.43
C LYS A 197 -1.86 -22.63 11.45
N LYS A 198 -2.31 -21.39 11.59
CA LYS A 198 -3.75 -21.02 11.59
C LYS A 198 -4.51 -21.36 10.28
N LYS A 199 -3.83 -21.96 9.28
CA LYS A 199 -4.47 -22.49 8.08
C LYS A 199 -5.18 -23.85 8.30
N PHE A 200 -4.87 -24.57 9.38
CA PHE A 200 -5.34 -25.94 9.63
C PHE A 200 -6.62 -26.06 10.47
N LEU A 201 -7.10 -25.00 11.09
CA LEU A 201 -8.21 -25.05 12.07
C LEU A 201 -9.61 -24.75 11.49
N PHE A 202 -9.76 -24.63 10.18
CA PHE A 202 -11.06 -24.36 9.53
C PHE A 202 -11.54 -25.46 8.56
N PHE A 203 -10.97 -26.68 8.65
CA PHE A 203 -11.49 -27.87 7.99
C PHE A 203 -11.56 -29.02 9.05
N GLY A 204 -12.51 -28.91 9.93
CA GLY A 204 -12.97 -29.92 10.84
C GLY A 204 -14.47 -29.82 10.95
#